data_d49a98a8012946075edda96417525ad4
#
_entry.id   d49a98a8012946075edda96417525ad4
#
_cell.length_a   1.000
_cell.length_b   1.000
_cell.length_c   1.000
_cell.angle_alpha   90.00
_cell.angle_beta   90.00
_cell.angle_gamma   90.00
#
_symmetry.space_group_name_H-M   'P 1'
#
loop_
_entity.id
_entity.type
_entity.pdbx_description
1 polymer ?
#
loop_
_entity_poly.entity_id
_entity_poly.type
_entity_poly.pdbx_seq_one_letter_code
_entity_poly.pdbx_strand_id
1 'polypeptide(L)'
;NIARSPLESPYPIEAETSGYPRFTEAARYWLQWAGIPDSIYSKSTFRNDYQDDIYARPRWVNYLKEQTHIPIDMAFAFHSDAGTTPDDSIIGTLGIYMSKSNDGIYTNRKSREIARDLTDMIQTQILSDVRKVYNPQWSRRGMWNQSYIEARIPDVPTMLLELLSHQNFADMRYGLDPRFRFLICRAIYKGMLRYICFQNKQEPIVQPLPPDRLYTELVETNKVRIGWKAVQDTL
;
A
#
# COMPACT_ATOMS: atom_id res chain seq x y z
N ASN A 1 19.98 -2.05 -6.07
CA ASN A 1 20.39 -0.65 -6.21
C ASN A 1 20.19 -0.22 -7.65
N ILE A 2 19.03 0.35 -7.95
CA ILE A 2 18.76 1.02 -9.22
C ILE A 2 19.09 2.48 -8.96
N ALA A 3 20.35 2.85 -9.11
CA ALA A 3 20.72 4.25 -9.17
C ALA A 3 20.01 4.86 -10.40
N ARG A 4 19.15 5.83 -10.21
CA ARG A 4 18.76 6.73 -11.30
C ARG A 4 20.03 7.34 -11.85
N SER A 5 20.05 7.54 -13.16
CA SER A 5 21.21 8.14 -13.83
C SER A 5 21.67 9.39 -13.10
N PRO A 6 22.96 9.54 -12.76
CA PRO A 6 23.53 10.73 -12.15
C PRO A 6 23.29 12.02 -12.96
N LEU A 7 22.94 11.87 -14.23
CA LEU A 7 22.66 12.99 -15.16
C LEU A 7 21.39 13.79 -14.83
N GLU A 8 20.51 13.26 -13.97
CA GLU A 8 19.27 13.94 -13.56
C GLU A 8 19.41 14.70 -12.23
N SER A 9 20.54 14.59 -11.54
CA SER A 9 20.79 15.31 -10.29
C SER A 9 21.68 16.53 -10.51
N PRO A 10 21.31 17.72 -9.99
CA PRO A 10 22.19 18.88 -9.99
C PRO A 10 23.41 18.74 -9.04
N TYR A 11 23.45 17.69 -8.25
CA TYR A 11 24.54 17.37 -7.33
C TYR A 11 25.29 16.13 -7.80
N PRO A 12 26.63 16.09 -7.67
CA PRO A 12 27.39 14.89 -7.95
C PRO A 12 27.00 13.82 -6.93
N ILE A 13 26.12 12.90 -7.34
CA ILE A 13 25.77 11.73 -6.55
C ILE A 13 26.63 10.58 -7.07
N GLU A 14 27.62 10.17 -6.30
CA GLU A 14 28.27 8.90 -6.53
C GLU A 14 27.28 7.77 -6.29
N ALA A 15 27.23 6.81 -7.21
CA ALA A 15 26.37 5.65 -7.09
C ALA A 15 26.93 4.74 -5.97
N GLU A 16 26.52 5.02 -4.74
CA GLU A 16 26.84 4.18 -3.59
C GLU A 16 25.93 2.95 -3.57
N THR A 17 26.49 1.81 -3.23
CA THR A 17 25.73 0.62 -2.89
C THR A 17 25.44 0.64 -1.39
N SER A 18 24.23 0.21 -1.00
CA SER A 18 23.80 0.12 0.41
C SER A 18 24.66 -0.84 1.25
N GLY A 19 25.43 -1.72 0.60
CA GLY A 19 26.16 -2.81 1.25
C GLY A 19 25.29 -4.01 1.63
N TYR A 20 23.96 -3.92 1.47
CA TYR A 20 23.04 -5.03 1.72
C TYR A 20 22.91 -5.96 0.51
N PRO A 21 22.56 -7.24 0.72
CA PRO A 21 22.23 -8.15 -0.38
C PRO A 21 21.06 -7.63 -1.22
N ARG A 22 21.16 -7.73 -2.55
CA ARG A 22 20.14 -7.19 -3.47
C ARG A 22 18.74 -7.72 -3.21
N PHE A 23 18.61 -8.97 -2.77
CA PHE A 23 17.30 -9.58 -2.49
C PHE A 23 16.57 -8.94 -1.30
N THR A 24 17.25 -8.18 -0.46
CA THR A 24 16.62 -7.44 0.66
C THR A 24 16.09 -6.08 0.23
N GLU A 25 16.43 -5.61 -0.97
CA GLU A 25 16.15 -4.24 -1.40
C GLU A 25 15.29 -4.14 -2.67
N ALA A 26 15.22 -5.20 -3.49
CA ALA A 26 14.50 -5.14 -4.75
C ALA A 26 13.68 -6.42 -5.01
N ALA A 27 12.43 -6.24 -5.43
CA ALA A 27 11.47 -7.32 -5.63
C ALA A 27 11.97 -8.38 -6.61
N ARG A 28 12.56 -7.98 -7.75
CA ARG A 28 13.08 -8.93 -8.74
C ARG A 28 14.15 -9.86 -8.16
N TYR A 29 15.05 -9.32 -7.34
CA TYR A 29 16.11 -10.11 -6.73
C TYR A 29 15.62 -11.00 -5.59
N TRP A 30 14.58 -10.54 -4.87
CA TRP A 30 13.91 -11.38 -3.88
C TRP A 30 13.23 -12.58 -4.55
N LEU A 31 12.51 -12.36 -5.64
CA LEU A 31 11.85 -13.42 -6.41
C LEU A 31 12.86 -14.42 -6.97
N GLN A 32 14.00 -13.93 -7.47
CA GLN A 32 15.10 -14.78 -7.91
C GLN A 32 15.65 -15.63 -6.76
N TRP A 33 15.92 -15.02 -5.62
CA TRP A 33 16.39 -15.71 -4.43
C TRP A 33 15.38 -16.73 -3.89
N ALA A 34 14.11 -16.43 -3.95
CA ALA A 34 13.00 -17.30 -3.55
C ALA A 34 12.72 -18.46 -4.53
N GLY A 35 13.47 -18.56 -5.65
CA GLY A 35 13.30 -19.63 -6.63
C GLY A 35 12.09 -19.50 -7.54
N ILE A 36 11.53 -18.30 -7.67
CA ILE A 36 10.45 -18.03 -8.63
C ILE A 36 10.99 -18.08 -10.05
N PRO A 37 10.22 -18.56 -11.06
CA PRO A 37 10.67 -18.62 -12.45
C PRO A 37 11.13 -17.25 -13.00
N ASP A 38 12.18 -17.24 -13.81
CA ASP A 38 12.77 -16.04 -14.40
C ASP A 38 11.80 -15.27 -15.30
N SER A 39 10.86 -15.94 -15.95
CA SER A 39 9.77 -15.33 -16.71
C SER A 39 8.92 -14.34 -15.88
N ILE A 40 8.92 -14.45 -14.55
CA ILE A 40 8.17 -13.55 -13.67
C ILE A 40 8.98 -12.30 -13.38
N TYR A 41 10.27 -12.44 -13.04
CA TYR A 41 11.09 -11.32 -12.56
C TYR A 41 12.08 -10.75 -13.61
N SER A 42 12.12 -11.29 -14.82
CA SER A 42 13.02 -10.83 -15.88
C SER A 42 12.28 -10.57 -17.20
N LYS A 43 11.43 -9.55 -17.19
CA LYS A 43 10.67 -9.15 -18.40
C LYS A 43 11.58 -8.74 -19.56
N SER A 44 12.67 -8.04 -19.26
CA SER A 44 13.62 -7.55 -20.24
C SER A 44 14.66 -8.58 -20.65
N THR A 45 14.57 -9.83 -20.18
CA THR A 45 15.60 -10.85 -20.31
C THR A 45 16.96 -10.38 -19.76
N PHE A 46 16.92 -9.84 -18.53
CA PHE A 46 18.07 -9.32 -17.77
C PHE A 46 18.80 -8.10 -18.39
N ARG A 47 18.13 -7.36 -19.27
CA ARG A 47 18.71 -6.19 -19.93
C ARG A 47 18.43 -4.87 -19.22
N ASN A 48 17.40 -4.81 -18.38
CA ASN A 48 16.99 -3.59 -17.70
C ASN A 48 16.44 -3.90 -16.31
N ASP A 49 17.28 -3.77 -15.30
CA ASP A 49 16.97 -4.04 -13.90
C ASP A 49 15.77 -3.24 -13.37
N TYR A 50 15.70 -1.96 -13.74
CA TYR A 50 14.61 -1.09 -13.31
C TYR A 50 13.26 -1.57 -13.87
N GLN A 51 13.23 -1.89 -15.16
CA GLN A 51 12.02 -2.39 -15.79
C GLN A 51 11.64 -3.77 -15.23
N ASP A 52 12.62 -4.65 -15.06
CA ASP A 52 12.38 -5.98 -14.53
C ASP A 52 11.82 -5.91 -13.09
N ASP A 53 12.33 -5.04 -12.23
CA ASP A 53 11.82 -4.87 -10.87
C ASP A 53 10.38 -4.37 -10.83
N ILE A 54 10.04 -3.34 -11.62
CA ILE A 54 8.66 -2.81 -11.68
C ILE A 54 7.67 -3.86 -12.18
N TYR A 55 8.05 -4.65 -13.20
CA TYR A 55 7.16 -5.68 -13.74
C TYR A 55 7.10 -6.94 -12.87
N ALA A 56 8.12 -7.24 -12.11
CA ALA A 56 8.18 -8.41 -11.24
C ALA A 56 7.03 -8.45 -10.23
N ARG A 57 6.75 -7.31 -9.60
CA ARG A 57 5.73 -7.17 -8.55
C ARG A 57 4.33 -7.58 -9.01
N PRO A 58 3.74 -6.96 -10.06
CA PRO A 58 2.40 -7.35 -10.51
C PRO A 58 2.35 -8.71 -11.22
N ARG A 59 3.45 -9.15 -11.85
CA ARG A 59 3.51 -10.49 -12.44
C ARG A 59 3.52 -11.57 -11.37
N TRP A 60 4.14 -11.30 -10.23
CA TRP A 60 4.11 -12.21 -9.09
C TRP A 60 2.69 -12.40 -8.54
N VAL A 61 1.87 -11.36 -8.48
CA VAL A 61 0.44 -11.47 -8.10
C VAL A 61 -0.27 -12.47 -9.02
N ASN A 62 -0.11 -12.31 -10.35
CA ASN A 62 -0.74 -13.22 -11.30
C ASN A 62 -0.19 -14.64 -11.19
N TYR A 63 1.12 -14.80 -11.00
CA TYR A 63 1.76 -16.11 -10.78
C TYR A 63 1.19 -16.84 -9.57
N LEU A 64 1.04 -16.14 -8.44
CA LEU A 64 0.46 -16.72 -7.23
C LEU A 64 -1.00 -17.16 -7.46
N LYS A 65 -1.78 -16.37 -8.19
CA LYS A 65 -3.17 -16.70 -8.51
C LYS A 65 -3.28 -17.87 -9.49
N GLU A 66 -2.51 -17.85 -10.58
CA GLU A 66 -2.70 -18.75 -11.71
C GLU A 66 -1.92 -20.07 -11.58
N GLN A 67 -0.70 -20.01 -11.05
CA GLN A 67 0.20 -21.15 -11.00
C GLN A 67 0.23 -21.84 -9.64
N THR A 68 0.07 -21.09 -8.56
CA THR A 68 0.03 -21.67 -7.21
C THR A 68 -1.38 -21.77 -6.63
N HIS A 69 -2.38 -21.29 -7.38
CA HIS A 69 -3.79 -21.32 -7.01
C HIS A 69 -4.12 -20.69 -5.65
N ILE A 70 -3.34 -19.69 -5.24
CA ILE A 70 -3.65 -18.92 -4.05
C ILE A 70 -4.85 -18.01 -4.36
N PRO A 71 -5.94 -18.08 -3.58
CA PRO A 71 -7.08 -17.21 -3.77
C PRO A 71 -6.70 -15.76 -3.41
N ILE A 72 -6.64 -14.88 -4.41
CA ILE A 72 -6.32 -13.47 -4.24
C ILE A 72 -7.55 -12.65 -4.64
N ASP A 73 -8.11 -11.90 -3.70
CA ASP A 73 -9.29 -11.06 -3.92
C ASP A 73 -8.92 -9.67 -4.43
N MET A 74 -7.74 -9.14 -4.05
CA MET A 74 -7.25 -7.83 -4.45
C MET A 74 -5.73 -7.77 -4.41
N ALA A 75 -5.16 -6.76 -5.04
CA ALA A 75 -3.75 -6.37 -4.89
C ALA A 75 -3.65 -4.89 -4.45
N PHE A 76 -2.59 -4.59 -3.73
CA PHE A 76 -2.35 -3.26 -3.20
C PHE A 76 -0.87 -2.91 -3.33
N ALA A 77 -0.57 -1.81 -4.02
CA ALA A 77 0.76 -1.26 -4.15
C ALA A 77 0.88 0.00 -3.28
N PHE A 78 1.79 -0.03 -2.31
CA PHE A 78 2.03 1.08 -1.40
C PHE A 78 3.25 1.88 -1.86
N HIS A 79 3.04 3.16 -2.16
CA HIS A 79 4.06 4.09 -2.61
C HIS A 79 4.04 5.39 -1.82
N SER A 80 5.14 6.13 -1.92
CA SER A 80 5.23 7.54 -1.63
C SER A 80 5.64 8.27 -2.91
N ASP A 81 4.96 9.37 -3.19
CA ASP A 81 5.19 10.20 -4.37
C ASP A 81 6.47 11.05 -4.23
N ALA A 82 6.92 11.61 -5.33
CA ALA A 82 7.99 12.59 -5.41
C ALA A 82 7.42 13.91 -5.91
N GLY A 83 7.44 14.93 -5.08
CA GLY A 83 6.96 16.26 -5.45
C GLY A 83 7.03 17.22 -4.27
N THR A 84 7.09 18.49 -4.59
CA THR A 84 7.14 19.59 -3.60
C THR A 84 6.09 20.62 -3.95
N THR A 85 5.70 21.42 -2.97
CA THR A 85 4.91 22.64 -3.15
C THR A 85 5.77 23.84 -2.82
N PRO A 86 5.58 25.01 -3.49
CA PRO A 86 6.41 26.20 -3.24
C PRO A 86 6.31 26.73 -1.81
N ASP A 87 5.19 26.50 -1.15
CA ASP A 87 4.85 26.95 0.20
C ASP A 87 4.94 25.85 1.26
N ASP A 88 5.51 24.70 0.92
CA ASP A 88 5.56 23.52 1.77
C ASP A 88 4.18 23.08 2.33
N SER A 89 3.12 23.32 1.56
CA SER A 89 1.78 22.82 1.91
C SER A 89 1.68 21.31 1.70
N ILE A 90 0.72 20.68 2.39
CA ILE A 90 0.46 19.23 2.28
C ILE A 90 0.11 18.84 0.84
N ILE A 91 0.84 17.91 0.26
CA ILE A 91 0.52 17.29 -1.03
C ILE A 91 -0.62 16.29 -0.84
N GLY A 92 -0.55 15.43 0.16
CA GLY A 92 -1.61 14.51 0.53
C GLY A 92 -1.66 13.22 -0.29
N THR A 93 -2.84 12.60 -0.31
CA THR A 93 -3.02 11.21 -0.74
C THR A 93 -3.66 11.11 -2.13
N LEU A 94 -3.05 10.32 -3.02
CA LEU A 94 -3.55 9.97 -4.34
C LEU A 94 -3.80 8.47 -4.45
N GLY A 95 -4.96 8.09 -4.97
CA GLY A 95 -5.27 6.72 -5.36
C GLY A 95 -5.18 6.55 -6.87
N ILE A 96 -4.55 5.47 -7.33
CA ILE A 96 -4.42 5.15 -8.76
C ILE A 96 -4.99 3.75 -9.00
N TYR A 97 -5.79 3.63 -10.05
CA TYR A 97 -6.36 2.38 -10.52
C TYR A 97 -6.35 2.33 -12.05
N MET A 98 -6.68 1.19 -12.64
CA MET A 98 -6.80 1.07 -14.10
C MET A 98 -8.00 0.22 -14.48
N SER A 99 -9.04 0.85 -15.04
CA SER A 99 -10.26 0.18 -15.47
C SER A 99 -10.29 -0.18 -16.95
N LYS A 100 -9.43 0.42 -17.79
CA LYS A 100 -9.50 0.29 -19.26
C LYS A 100 -8.64 -0.82 -19.86
N SER A 101 -7.82 -1.52 -19.07
CA SER A 101 -7.00 -2.63 -19.56
C SER A 101 -7.87 -3.85 -19.91
N ASN A 102 -7.46 -4.63 -20.90
CA ASN A 102 -8.14 -5.85 -21.34
C ASN A 102 -9.65 -5.64 -21.56
N ASP A 103 -9.98 -4.63 -22.37
CA ASP A 103 -11.37 -4.25 -22.67
C ASP A 103 -12.25 -3.98 -21.44
N GLY A 104 -11.62 -3.56 -20.34
CA GLY A 104 -12.30 -3.21 -19.09
C GLY A 104 -12.75 -4.41 -18.25
N ILE A 105 -12.22 -5.61 -18.51
CA ILE A 105 -12.62 -6.83 -17.79
C ILE A 105 -11.40 -7.61 -17.27
N TYR A 106 -11.59 -8.34 -16.19
CA TYR A 106 -10.67 -9.35 -15.68
C TYR A 106 -10.93 -10.72 -16.35
N THR A 107 -10.00 -11.66 -16.21
CA THR A 107 -10.17 -13.02 -16.76
C THR A 107 -11.41 -13.73 -16.21
N ASN A 108 -11.82 -13.41 -14.99
CA ASN A 108 -13.06 -13.92 -14.36
C ASN A 108 -14.34 -13.20 -14.84
N ARG A 109 -14.24 -12.38 -15.91
CA ARG A 109 -15.32 -11.59 -16.51
C ARG A 109 -15.93 -10.49 -15.64
N LYS A 110 -15.37 -10.20 -14.47
CA LYS A 110 -15.77 -9.02 -13.69
C LYS A 110 -15.25 -7.74 -14.34
N SER A 111 -16.01 -6.65 -14.21
CA SER A 111 -15.56 -5.33 -14.67
C SER A 111 -14.36 -4.85 -13.89
N ARG A 112 -13.39 -4.23 -14.56
CA ARG A 112 -12.26 -3.58 -13.89
C ARG A 112 -12.63 -2.30 -13.13
N GLU A 113 -13.86 -1.79 -13.29
CA GLU A 113 -14.38 -0.67 -12.48
C GLU A 113 -14.43 -1.00 -10.98
N ILE A 114 -14.46 -2.27 -10.58
CA ILE A 114 -14.36 -2.66 -9.18
C ILE A 114 -13.03 -2.25 -8.51
N ALA A 115 -11.97 -2.01 -9.31
CA ALA A 115 -10.72 -1.43 -8.79
C ALA A 115 -10.88 0.05 -8.39
N ARG A 116 -11.79 0.79 -9.06
CA ARG A 116 -12.18 2.13 -8.65
C ARG A 116 -12.85 2.12 -7.28
N ASP A 117 -13.77 1.18 -7.05
CA ASP A 117 -14.47 1.06 -5.76
C ASP A 117 -13.49 0.71 -4.64
N LEU A 118 -12.56 -0.23 -4.87
CA LEU A 118 -11.46 -0.54 -3.95
C LEU A 118 -10.65 0.71 -3.60
N THR A 119 -10.26 1.48 -4.63
CA THR A 119 -9.46 2.70 -4.48
C THR A 119 -10.20 3.76 -3.69
N ASP A 120 -11.49 3.98 -3.99
CA ASP A 120 -12.31 4.96 -3.30
C ASP A 120 -12.51 4.61 -1.82
N MET A 121 -12.82 3.37 -1.51
CA MET A 121 -13.05 2.91 -0.14
C MET A 121 -11.79 3.06 0.72
N ILE A 122 -10.62 2.65 0.21
CA ILE A 122 -9.36 2.78 0.96
C ILE A 122 -8.98 4.25 1.11
N GLN A 123 -8.99 5.03 0.04
CA GLN A 123 -8.62 6.44 0.10
C GLN A 123 -9.56 7.24 1.00
N THR A 124 -10.86 7.00 0.93
CA THR A 124 -11.85 7.66 1.79
C THR A 124 -11.61 7.34 3.26
N GLN A 125 -11.30 6.09 3.60
CA GLN A 125 -11.00 5.71 4.97
C GLN A 125 -9.71 6.39 5.48
N ILE A 126 -8.65 6.42 4.67
CA ILE A 126 -7.40 7.11 5.02
C ILE A 126 -7.68 8.58 5.33
N LEU A 127 -8.39 9.27 4.43
CA LEU A 127 -8.68 10.68 4.63
C LEU A 127 -9.54 10.94 5.86
N SER A 128 -10.55 10.11 6.10
CA SER A 128 -11.41 10.21 7.28
C SER A 128 -10.58 10.12 8.56
N ASP A 129 -9.74 9.10 8.67
CA ASP A 129 -8.95 8.85 9.88
C ASP A 129 -7.85 9.91 10.09
N VAL A 130 -7.14 10.32 9.02
CA VAL A 130 -6.11 11.35 9.09
C VAL A 130 -6.69 12.71 9.45
N ARG A 131 -7.81 13.09 8.84
CA ARG A 131 -8.48 14.37 9.13
C ARG A 131 -9.02 14.44 10.55
N LYS A 132 -9.48 13.34 11.08
CA LYS A 132 -10.00 13.26 12.46
C LYS A 132 -8.91 13.40 13.52
N VAL A 133 -7.73 12.84 13.27
CA VAL A 133 -6.69 12.66 14.30
C VAL A 133 -5.51 13.61 14.13
N TYR A 134 -5.12 13.91 12.91
CA TYR A 134 -3.87 14.63 12.60
C TYR A 134 -4.08 16.00 11.96
N ASN A 135 -4.73 16.02 10.79
CA ASN A 135 -4.85 17.26 10.01
C ASN A 135 -6.19 17.33 9.26
N PRO A 136 -7.13 18.18 9.71
CA PRO A 136 -8.42 18.36 9.04
C PRO A 136 -8.30 18.81 7.58
N GLN A 137 -7.17 19.43 7.21
CA GLN A 137 -6.90 19.92 5.85
C GLN A 137 -6.14 18.90 4.99
N TRP A 138 -5.99 17.65 5.42
CA TRP A 138 -5.29 16.63 4.63
C TRP A 138 -5.91 16.50 3.25
N SER A 139 -5.08 16.66 2.21
CA SER A 139 -5.54 16.71 0.82
C SER A 139 -5.93 15.35 0.26
N ARG A 140 -7.11 15.30 -0.38
CA ARG A 140 -7.46 14.26 -1.33
C ARG A 140 -7.10 14.71 -2.73
N ARG A 141 -6.08 14.12 -3.34
CA ARG A 141 -5.62 14.46 -4.71
C ARG A 141 -6.52 13.87 -5.82
N GLY A 142 -7.61 13.25 -5.45
CA GLY A 142 -8.52 12.57 -6.38
C GLY A 142 -8.13 11.11 -6.60
N MET A 143 -8.69 10.52 -7.66
CA MET A 143 -8.40 9.16 -8.11
C MET A 143 -8.04 9.18 -9.59
N TRP A 144 -6.90 8.58 -9.94
CA TRP A 144 -6.41 8.54 -11.31
C TRP A 144 -6.69 7.18 -11.95
N ASN A 145 -7.46 7.20 -13.04
CA ASN A 145 -7.61 6.03 -13.91
C ASN A 145 -6.48 6.04 -14.94
N GLN A 146 -5.30 5.54 -14.54
CA GLN A 146 -4.06 5.67 -15.32
C GLN A 146 -3.33 4.33 -15.46
N SER A 147 -2.63 4.17 -16.60
CA SER A 147 -1.97 2.93 -16.99
C SER A 147 -0.62 2.72 -16.28
N TYR A 148 -0.63 2.76 -14.93
CA TYR A 148 0.52 2.33 -14.14
C TYR A 148 0.66 0.81 -14.19
N ILE A 149 1.89 0.31 -14.24
CA ILE A 149 2.17 -1.11 -14.41
C ILE A 149 1.54 -1.95 -13.30
N GLU A 150 1.69 -1.52 -12.05
CA GLU A 150 1.13 -2.21 -10.89
C GLU A 150 -0.40 -2.11 -10.80
N ALA A 151 -1.03 -1.11 -11.42
CA ALA A 151 -2.48 -0.99 -11.46
C ALA A 151 -3.13 -1.80 -12.60
N ARG A 152 -2.41 -1.98 -13.73
CA ARG A 152 -3.00 -2.58 -14.95
C ARG A 152 -2.71 -4.07 -15.16
N ILE A 153 -1.55 -4.56 -14.68
CA ILE A 153 -1.14 -5.94 -14.93
C ILE A 153 -1.87 -6.96 -14.07
N PRO A 154 -2.08 -6.72 -12.76
CA PRO A 154 -2.76 -7.72 -11.94
C PRO A 154 -4.14 -8.06 -12.48
N ASP A 155 -4.45 -9.37 -12.51
CA ASP A 155 -5.77 -9.87 -12.89
C ASP A 155 -6.71 -9.98 -11.69
N VAL A 156 -6.60 -9.02 -10.81
CA VAL A 156 -7.45 -8.79 -9.64
C VAL A 156 -7.63 -7.27 -9.43
N PRO A 157 -8.71 -6.84 -8.74
CA PRO A 157 -8.87 -5.44 -8.37
C PRO A 157 -7.62 -4.90 -7.66
N THR A 158 -7.08 -3.80 -8.18
CA THR A 158 -5.80 -3.29 -7.69
C THR A 158 -5.88 -1.78 -7.47
N MET A 159 -5.36 -1.35 -6.33
CA MET A 159 -5.07 0.04 -6.02
C MET A 159 -3.57 0.25 -5.90
N LEU A 160 -3.06 1.32 -6.52
CA LEU A 160 -1.76 1.90 -6.19
C LEU A 160 -2.01 3.17 -5.37
N LEU A 161 -1.45 3.20 -4.18
CA LEU A 161 -1.54 4.33 -3.25
C LEU A 161 -0.25 5.14 -3.28
N GLU A 162 -0.36 6.42 -3.59
CA GLU A 162 0.65 7.43 -3.28
C GLU A 162 0.19 8.13 -1.99
N LEU A 163 0.69 7.67 -0.85
CA LEU A 163 0.20 8.12 0.45
C LEU A 163 0.46 9.60 0.70
N LEU A 164 1.68 10.00 0.41
CA LEU A 164 2.25 11.34 0.66
C LEU A 164 3.51 11.51 -0.20
N SER A 165 4.10 12.71 -0.22
CA SER A 165 5.37 12.91 -0.92
C SER A 165 6.57 12.85 0.03
N HIS A 166 7.54 11.97 -0.31
CA HIS A 166 8.79 11.86 0.44
C HIS A 166 9.76 13.02 0.20
N GLN A 167 9.47 13.92 -0.73
CA GLN A 167 10.25 15.14 -1.00
C GLN A 167 9.65 16.40 -0.36
N ASN A 168 8.45 16.30 0.23
CA ASN A 168 7.75 17.43 0.84
C ASN A 168 7.87 17.35 2.37
N PHE A 169 8.41 18.41 3.00
CA PHE A 169 8.62 18.44 4.45
C PHE A 169 7.32 18.38 5.25
N ALA A 170 6.27 19.04 4.77
CA ALA A 170 4.98 19.03 5.44
C ALA A 170 4.38 17.61 5.51
N ASP A 171 4.48 16.85 4.42
CA ASP A 171 4.05 15.47 4.34
C ASP A 171 4.95 14.57 5.22
N MET A 172 6.27 14.74 5.15
CA MET A 172 7.23 13.88 5.84
C MET A 172 7.24 14.05 7.35
N ARG A 173 6.81 15.18 7.89
CA ARG A 173 6.56 15.32 9.34
C ARG A 173 5.58 14.27 9.84
N TYR A 174 4.57 13.94 9.04
CA TYR A 174 3.65 12.85 9.34
C TYR A 174 4.25 11.48 9.00
N GLY A 175 4.84 11.35 7.82
CA GLY A 175 5.44 10.10 7.35
C GLY A 175 6.52 9.51 8.28
N LEU A 176 7.19 10.35 9.07
CA LEU A 176 8.19 9.92 10.05
C LEU A 176 7.60 9.59 11.43
N ASP A 177 6.34 9.97 11.72
CA ASP A 177 5.68 9.62 12.99
C ASP A 177 5.20 8.16 12.96
N PRO A 178 5.70 7.28 13.86
CA PRO A 178 5.24 5.89 13.93
C PRO A 178 3.75 5.74 14.24
N ARG A 179 3.15 6.69 14.96
CA ARG A 179 1.71 6.66 15.26
C ARG A 179 0.88 7.00 14.04
N PHE A 180 1.35 7.94 13.20
CA PHE A 180 0.72 8.19 11.91
C PHE A 180 0.79 6.96 11.01
N ARG A 181 1.94 6.30 10.92
CA ARG A 181 2.09 5.05 10.14
C ARG A 181 1.13 3.97 10.61
N PHE A 182 0.98 3.80 11.92
CA PHE A 182 0.01 2.85 12.46
C PHE A 182 -1.43 3.21 12.07
N LEU A 183 -1.82 4.48 12.19
CA LEU A 183 -3.14 4.96 11.79
C LEU A 183 -3.39 4.71 10.29
N ILE A 184 -2.41 4.98 9.43
CA ILE A 184 -2.52 4.72 7.98
C ILE A 184 -2.70 3.22 7.70
N CYS A 185 -1.87 2.35 8.29
CA CYS A 185 -2.02 0.90 8.11
C CYS A 185 -3.40 0.42 8.58
N ARG A 186 -3.88 0.99 9.69
CA ARG A 186 -5.21 0.69 10.22
C ARG A 186 -6.33 1.17 9.28
N ALA A 187 -6.20 2.37 8.73
CA ALA A 187 -7.15 2.92 7.74
C ALA A 187 -7.19 2.08 6.46
N ILE A 188 -6.04 1.67 5.95
CA ILE A 188 -5.94 0.78 4.79
C ILE A 188 -6.65 -0.55 5.08
N TYR A 189 -6.37 -1.16 6.23
CA TYR A 189 -7.05 -2.39 6.67
C TYR A 189 -8.58 -2.24 6.68
N LYS A 190 -9.10 -1.17 7.29
CA LYS A 190 -10.54 -0.89 7.33
C LYS A 190 -11.12 -0.70 5.92
N GLY A 191 -10.43 0.03 5.06
CA GLY A 191 -10.84 0.23 3.67
C GLY A 191 -10.90 -1.08 2.87
N MET A 192 -9.89 -1.94 3.01
CA MET A 192 -9.87 -3.28 2.41
C MET A 192 -10.99 -4.16 2.96
N LEU A 193 -11.21 -4.16 4.27
CA LEU A 193 -12.27 -4.91 4.92
C LEU A 193 -13.65 -4.48 4.38
N ARG A 194 -13.90 -3.18 4.29
CA ARG A 194 -15.13 -2.63 3.70
C ARG A 194 -15.32 -3.10 2.27
N TYR A 195 -14.27 -3.07 1.47
CA TYR A 195 -14.34 -3.51 0.08
C TYR A 195 -14.70 -5.01 -0.03
N ILE A 196 -14.02 -5.87 0.73
CA ILE A 196 -14.30 -7.32 0.74
C ILE A 196 -15.74 -7.59 1.21
N CYS A 197 -16.16 -6.94 2.29
CA CYS A 197 -17.52 -7.10 2.82
C CYS A 197 -18.57 -6.60 1.83
N PHE A 198 -18.33 -5.47 1.16
CA PHE A 198 -19.20 -4.96 0.10
C PHE A 198 -19.36 -5.96 -1.06
N GLN A 199 -18.23 -6.54 -1.54
CA GLN A 199 -18.25 -7.54 -2.61
C GLN A 199 -19.03 -8.82 -2.21
N ASN A 200 -19.01 -9.17 -0.93
CA ASN A 200 -19.66 -10.37 -0.39
C ASN A 200 -21.02 -10.09 0.26
N LYS A 201 -21.52 -8.86 0.21
CA LYS A 201 -22.79 -8.43 0.84
C LYS A 201 -22.83 -8.73 2.34
N GLN A 202 -21.72 -8.48 3.03
CA GLN A 202 -21.55 -8.68 4.46
C GLN A 202 -21.31 -7.35 5.17
N GLU A 203 -21.66 -7.29 6.45
CA GLU A 203 -21.32 -6.14 7.30
C GLU A 203 -19.87 -6.24 7.76
N PRO A 204 -19.09 -5.15 7.64
CA PRO A 204 -17.70 -5.15 8.07
C PRO A 204 -17.58 -5.12 9.59
N ILE A 205 -16.89 -6.10 10.14
CA ILE A 205 -16.57 -6.18 11.58
C ILE A 205 -15.08 -5.93 11.73
N VAL A 206 -14.73 -4.76 12.26
CA VAL A 206 -13.34 -4.36 12.48
C VAL A 206 -12.77 -5.13 13.67
N GLN A 207 -11.62 -5.78 13.48
CA GLN A 207 -10.90 -6.39 14.59
C GLN A 207 -10.56 -5.32 15.65
N PRO A 208 -10.93 -5.51 16.92
CA PRO A 208 -10.66 -4.53 17.97
C PRO A 208 -9.14 -4.34 18.16
N LEU A 209 -8.78 -3.12 18.53
CA LEU A 209 -7.41 -2.85 18.98
C LEU A 209 -7.16 -3.48 20.36
N PRO A 210 -5.91 -3.79 20.70
CA PRO A 210 -5.56 -4.21 22.05
C PRO A 210 -6.07 -3.19 23.07
N PRO A 211 -6.55 -3.63 24.25
CA PRO A 211 -6.99 -2.72 25.27
C PRO A 211 -5.84 -1.84 25.79
N ASP A 212 -6.16 -0.60 26.08
CA ASP A 212 -5.24 0.30 26.80
C ASP A 212 -5.29 0.02 28.31
N ARG A 213 -4.17 0.19 29.00
CA ARG A 213 -4.07 0.08 30.46
C ARG A 213 -4.62 -1.24 31.02
N LEU A 214 -4.14 -2.35 30.51
CA LEU A 214 -4.37 -3.63 31.16
C LEU A 214 -3.68 -3.65 32.53
N TYR A 215 -4.45 -3.96 33.59
CA TYR A 215 -3.90 -4.11 34.94
C TYR A 215 -4.54 -5.27 35.66
N THR A 216 -3.84 -5.75 36.66
CA THR A 216 -4.32 -6.79 37.57
C THR A 216 -4.21 -6.30 38.99
N GLU A 217 -5.19 -6.67 39.84
CA GLU A 217 -5.25 -6.34 41.28
C GLU A 217 -5.60 -7.61 42.05
N LEU A 218 -4.80 -7.92 43.06
CA LEU A 218 -5.13 -9.00 43.98
C LEU A 218 -6.18 -8.50 44.99
N VAL A 219 -7.41 -8.97 44.85
CA VAL A 219 -8.52 -8.51 45.73
C VAL A 219 -8.74 -9.37 46.96
N GLU A 220 -8.34 -10.65 46.87
CA GLU A 220 -8.34 -11.60 47.99
C GLU A 220 -7.21 -12.61 47.78
N THR A 221 -6.89 -13.44 48.77
CA THR A 221 -5.78 -14.41 48.72
C THR A 221 -5.74 -15.26 47.43
N ASN A 222 -6.91 -15.55 46.83
CA ASN A 222 -7.03 -16.39 45.64
C ASN A 222 -7.88 -15.75 44.51
N LYS A 223 -8.11 -14.42 44.58
CA LYS A 223 -8.89 -13.71 43.55
C LYS A 223 -8.12 -12.54 42.98
N VAL A 224 -8.04 -12.52 41.64
CA VAL A 224 -7.45 -11.45 40.87
C VAL A 224 -8.52 -10.72 40.09
N ARG A 225 -8.58 -9.40 40.21
CA ARG A 225 -9.36 -8.53 39.35
C ARG A 225 -8.50 -8.16 38.14
N ILE A 226 -9.04 -8.32 36.94
CA ILE A 226 -8.43 -7.86 35.69
C ILE A 226 -9.23 -6.64 35.22
N GLY A 227 -8.55 -5.53 35.02
CA GLY A 227 -9.17 -4.33 34.48
C GLY A 227 -8.44 -3.83 33.24
N TRP A 228 -9.18 -3.19 32.34
CA TRP A 228 -8.63 -2.59 31.12
C TRP A 228 -9.48 -1.41 30.68
N LYS A 229 -8.86 -0.55 29.86
CA LYS A 229 -9.57 0.50 29.14
C LYS A 229 -9.72 0.09 27.67
N ALA A 230 -10.94 0.05 27.17
CA ALA A 230 -11.20 -0.19 25.77
C ALA A 230 -10.65 0.97 24.92
N VAL A 231 -10.02 0.64 23.80
CA VAL A 231 -9.62 1.61 22.78
C VAL A 231 -10.78 1.77 21.81
N GLN A 232 -11.21 3.00 21.60
CA GLN A 232 -12.23 3.30 20.59
C GLN A 232 -11.57 3.36 19.21
N ASP A 233 -12.06 2.50 18.31
CA ASP A 233 -11.72 2.50 16.92
C ASP A 233 -12.97 2.19 16.11
N THR A 234 -13.45 3.20 15.42
CA THR A 234 -14.68 3.12 14.63
C THR A 234 -14.37 3.06 13.14
N LEU A 235 -15.23 2.37 12.39
CA LEU A 235 -15.27 2.46 10.93
C LEU A 235 -15.54 3.89 10.46
#